data_167418c241ee84ebb49f9a626b1a8003
#
_entry.id   167418c241ee84ebb49f9a626b1a8003
#
_cell.length_a   1.000
_cell.length_b   1.000
_cell.length_c   1.000
_cell.angle_alpha   90.00
_cell.angle_beta   90.00
_cell.angle_gamma   90.00
#
_symmetry.space_group_name_H-M   'P 1'
#
loop_
_entity.id
_entity.type
_entity.pdbx_description
1 polymer ?
#
loop_
_entity_poly.entity_id
_entity_poly.type
_entity_poly.pdbx_seq_one_letter_code
_entity_poly.pdbx_strand_id
1 'polypeptide(L)'
;TNFQAFETVADGVHFLVALILNPGSYTINSSFSYTDGTTRTTSFGRITTTSQYEMYAIPTGLQQLKLSGVKKYSFWLSGETMCEKRMTYDVVRIVKAHKPILYLNRLGGIDCIIVSEISNSIKTDKETYQRDNSYAQGIITDYSEIFEVTTGYITRNMAFLSKEFILSDSVYTSENNVLLPINIEKGTFNIY
;
A
#
# COMPACT_ATOMS: atom_id res chain seq x y z
N THR A 1 -5.33 6.79 23.93
CA THR A 1 -4.52 7.23 22.79
C THR A 1 -5.39 7.07 21.55
N ASN A 2 -5.85 8.17 20.96
CA ASN A 2 -6.59 8.12 19.70
C ASN A 2 -5.63 7.68 18.60
N PHE A 3 -5.69 6.41 18.22
CA PHE A 3 -4.99 5.93 17.03
C PHE A 3 -5.74 6.46 15.82
N GLN A 4 -5.05 7.24 15.02
CA GLN A 4 -5.57 7.70 13.76
C GLN A 4 -5.66 6.52 12.80
N ALA A 5 -6.79 6.34 12.14
CA ALA A 5 -6.96 5.28 11.15
C ALA A 5 -6.10 5.57 9.90
N PHE A 6 -5.58 4.52 9.31
CA PHE A 6 -4.95 4.58 8.00
C PHE A 6 -6.05 4.53 6.92
N GLU A 7 -5.86 5.24 5.84
CA GLU A 7 -6.75 5.14 4.70
C GLU A 7 -6.37 3.94 3.83
N THR A 8 -7.36 3.25 3.32
CA THR A 8 -7.20 2.13 2.38
C THR A 8 -8.35 2.11 1.38
N VAL A 9 -8.25 1.26 0.38
CA VAL A 9 -9.29 1.04 -0.63
C VAL A 9 -9.86 -0.36 -0.55
N ALA A 10 -11.04 -0.57 -1.13
CA ALA A 10 -11.70 -1.87 -1.13
C ALA A 10 -10.84 -2.99 -1.75
N ASP A 11 -10.02 -2.65 -2.76
CA ASP A 11 -9.12 -3.57 -3.45
C ASP A 11 -7.69 -3.54 -2.88
N GLY A 12 -7.48 -2.86 -1.74
CA GLY A 12 -6.17 -2.73 -1.11
C GLY A 12 -5.60 -4.06 -0.65
N VAL A 13 -4.31 -4.23 -0.91
CA VAL A 13 -3.51 -5.35 -0.39
C VAL A 13 -2.63 -4.83 0.72
N HIS A 14 -2.78 -5.37 1.92
CA HIS A 14 -2.01 -4.94 3.08
C HIS A 14 -1.54 -6.14 3.89
N PHE A 15 -0.41 -5.98 4.55
CA PHE A 15 0.10 -6.93 5.52
C PHE A 15 0.37 -6.23 6.84
N LEU A 16 -0.16 -6.78 7.92
CA LEU A 16 0.28 -6.45 9.27
C LEU A 16 1.56 -7.24 9.55
N VAL A 17 2.66 -6.55 9.73
CA VAL A 17 3.91 -7.17 10.18
C VAL A 17 3.95 -7.14 11.70
N ALA A 18 3.95 -8.33 12.30
CA ALA A 18 4.03 -8.50 13.74
C ALA A 18 5.42 -9.03 14.12
N LEU A 19 6.16 -8.26 14.90
CA LEU A 19 7.39 -8.71 15.55
C LEU A 19 7.03 -9.24 16.95
N ILE A 20 7.22 -10.53 17.15
CA ILE A 20 6.95 -11.21 18.41
C ILE A 20 8.25 -11.38 19.17
N LEU A 21 8.33 -10.73 20.32
CA LEU A 21 9.56 -10.67 21.11
C LEU A 21 9.76 -11.89 22.01
N ASN A 22 8.66 -12.53 22.43
CA ASN A 22 8.70 -13.66 23.36
C ASN A 22 7.96 -14.87 22.79
N PRO A 23 8.44 -16.10 23.06
CA PRO A 23 7.69 -17.29 22.76
C PRO A 23 6.31 -17.28 23.42
N GLY A 24 5.32 -17.83 22.73
CA GLY A 24 3.96 -17.85 23.25
C GLY A 24 2.91 -18.07 22.19
N SER A 25 1.66 -17.96 22.60
CA SER A 25 0.50 -18.10 21.75
C SER A 25 -0.26 -16.77 21.67
N TYR A 26 -0.43 -16.28 20.46
CA TYR A 26 -1.02 -14.98 20.16
C TYR A 26 -2.21 -15.13 19.25
N THR A 27 -3.32 -14.51 19.61
CA THR A 27 -4.54 -14.52 18.80
C THR A 27 -4.60 -13.28 17.96
N ILE A 28 -4.83 -13.46 16.65
CA ILE A 28 -5.09 -12.38 15.71
C ILE A 28 -6.57 -12.07 15.79
N ASN A 29 -6.91 -10.88 16.22
CA ASN A 29 -8.29 -10.40 16.28
C ASN A 29 -8.54 -9.35 15.21
N SER A 30 -9.78 -9.28 14.75
CA SER A 30 -10.23 -8.30 13.79
C SER A 30 -11.61 -7.76 14.15
N SER A 31 -11.86 -6.51 13.78
CA SER A 31 -13.17 -5.88 13.87
C SER A 31 -13.48 -5.18 12.56
N PHE A 32 -14.62 -5.46 11.96
CA PHE A 32 -15.08 -4.88 10.69
C PHE A 32 -16.38 -4.12 10.93
N SER A 33 -16.40 -2.85 10.53
CA SER A 33 -17.62 -2.02 10.49
C SER A 33 -18.05 -1.89 9.04
N TYR A 34 -19.31 -2.24 8.75
CA TYR A 34 -19.86 -2.29 7.42
C TYR A 34 -20.64 -1.02 7.08
N THR A 35 -20.90 -0.81 5.80
CA THR A 35 -21.66 0.33 5.28
C THR A 35 -23.13 0.32 5.72
N ASP A 36 -23.68 -0.83 6.07
CA ASP A 36 -25.04 -1.01 6.64
C ASP A 36 -25.13 -0.65 8.13
N GLY A 37 -24.03 -0.24 8.75
CA GLY A 37 -23.94 0.11 10.17
C GLY A 37 -23.65 -1.06 11.10
N THR A 38 -23.56 -2.29 10.59
CA THR A 38 -23.22 -3.45 11.41
C THR A 38 -21.72 -3.46 11.74
N THR A 39 -21.40 -4.07 12.88
CA THR A 39 -19.99 -4.31 13.30
C THR A 39 -19.82 -5.77 13.67
N ARG A 40 -18.80 -6.40 13.14
CA ARG A 40 -18.44 -7.78 13.42
C ARG A 40 -17.02 -7.86 13.97
N THR A 41 -16.86 -8.46 15.14
CA THR A 41 -15.56 -8.76 15.74
C THR A 41 -15.35 -10.27 15.71
N THR A 42 -14.18 -10.72 15.28
CA THR A 42 -13.88 -12.16 15.18
C THR A 42 -12.39 -12.41 15.44
N SER A 43 -12.09 -13.61 15.93
CA SER A 43 -10.74 -14.13 15.92
C SER A 43 -10.41 -14.58 14.50
N PHE A 44 -9.33 -14.06 13.95
CA PHE A 44 -8.91 -14.31 12.57
C PHE A 44 -7.93 -15.48 12.46
N GLY A 45 -7.19 -15.75 13.53
CA GLY A 45 -6.22 -16.84 13.58
C GLY A 45 -5.40 -16.83 14.85
N ARG A 46 -4.47 -17.77 14.94
CA ARG A 46 -3.54 -17.91 16.06
C ARG A 46 -2.12 -18.08 15.52
N ILE A 47 -1.18 -17.37 16.15
CA ILE A 47 0.26 -17.53 15.94
C ILE A 47 0.81 -18.22 17.19
N THR A 48 1.59 -19.28 17.00
CA THR A 48 2.33 -19.91 18.09
C THR A 48 3.82 -19.79 17.75
N THR A 49 4.58 -19.18 18.62
CA THR A 49 6.03 -18.98 18.47
C THR A 49 6.76 -19.80 19.51
N THR A 50 7.88 -20.38 19.11
CA THR A 50 8.78 -21.13 19.99
C THR A 50 10.09 -20.41 20.23
N SER A 51 10.39 -19.42 19.42
CA SER A 51 11.63 -18.63 19.46
C SER A 51 11.35 -17.16 19.77
N GLN A 52 12.37 -16.43 20.16
CA GLN A 52 12.33 -14.97 20.31
C GLN A 52 12.53 -14.29 18.95
N TYR A 53 11.98 -13.08 18.80
CA TYR A 53 12.16 -12.21 17.64
C TYR A 53 11.66 -12.81 16.31
N GLU A 54 10.60 -13.58 16.37
CA GLU A 54 9.94 -14.06 15.17
C GLU A 54 9.08 -12.98 14.52
N MET A 55 9.13 -12.91 13.17
CA MET A 55 8.37 -11.94 12.39
C MET A 55 7.30 -12.66 11.56
N TYR A 56 6.08 -12.13 11.60
CA TYR A 56 4.94 -12.66 10.88
C TYR A 56 4.30 -11.59 10.00
N ALA A 57 4.06 -11.92 8.73
CA ALA A 57 3.29 -11.10 7.82
C ALA A 57 1.85 -11.65 7.75
N ILE A 58 0.90 -10.88 8.25
CA ILE A 58 -0.52 -11.25 8.33
C ILE A 58 -1.26 -10.50 7.23
N PRO A 59 -1.90 -11.18 6.26
CA PRO A 59 -2.67 -10.50 5.23
C PRO A 59 -3.89 -9.80 5.85
N THR A 60 -4.03 -8.50 5.63
CA THR A 60 -5.08 -7.66 6.21
C THR A 60 -5.87 -6.86 5.18
N GLY A 61 -5.48 -6.92 3.91
CA GLY A 61 -6.20 -6.25 2.82
C GLY A 61 -7.57 -6.86 2.54
N LEU A 62 -8.57 -6.04 2.23
CA LEU A 62 -9.95 -6.51 2.03
C LEU A 62 -10.09 -7.46 0.85
N GLN A 63 -9.32 -7.27 -0.21
CA GLN A 63 -9.27 -8.19 -1.35
C GLN A 63 -8.73 -9.57 -0.93
N GLN A 64 -7.67 -9.60 -0.12
CA GLN A 64 -7.07 -10.83 0.38
C GLN A 64 -8.04 -11.58 1.31
N LEU A 65 -8.84 -10.84 2.09
CA LEU A 65 -9.84 -11.37 3.01
C LEU A 65 -11.17 -11.71 2.32
N LYS A 66 -11.32 -11.36 1.04
CA LYS A 66 -12.56 -11.52 0.25
C LYS A 66 -13.78 -10.87 0.93
N LEU A 67 -13.58 -9.71 1.54
CA LEU A 67 -14.61 -8.94 2.23
C LEU A 67 -15.06 -7.75 1.39
N SER A 68 -16.37 -7.51 1.36
CA SER A 68 -16.99 -6.38 0.67
C SER A 68 -17.90 -5.58 1.60
N GLY A 69 -18.18 -4.32 1.25
CA GLY A 69 -19.06 -3.46 2.03
C GLY A 69 -18.48 -3.02 3.37
N VAL A 70 -17.18 -3.18 3.58
CA VAL A 70 -16.49 -2.73 4.79
C VAL A 70 -16.20 -1.23 4.66
N LYS A 71 -16.54 -0.46 5.69
CA LYS A 71 -16.27 0.97 5.80
C LYS A 71 -15.00 1.25 6.61
N LYS A 72 -14.78 0.44 7.65
CA LYS A 72 -13.65 0.57 8.57
C LYS A 72 -13.30 -0.78 9.15
N TYR A 73 -12.04 -1.05 9.35
CA TYR A 73 -11.63 -2.28 10.02
C TYR A 73 -10.37 -2.10 10.86
N SER A 74 -10.20 -3.00 11.81
CA SER A 74 -9.04 -3.00 12.70
C SER A 74 -8.51 -4.41 12.90
N PHE A 75 -7.20 -4.53 13.06
CA PHE A 75 -6.52 -5.74 13.47
C PHE A 75 -5.70 -5.49 14.73
N TRP A 76 -5.62 -6.48 15.60
CA TRP A 76 -4.73 -6.46 16.76
C TRP A 76 -4.36 -7.89 17.18
N LEU A 77 -3.23 -7.99 17.84
CA LEU A 77 -2.81 -9.24 18.49
C LEU A 77 -3.15 -9.16 19.98
N SER A 78 -3.62 -10.28 20.52
CA SER A 78 -3.78 -10.47 21.97
C SER A 78 -2.99 -11.68 22.42
N GLY A 79 -2.36 -11.59 23.60
CA GLY A 79 -1.59 -12.66 24.23
C GLY A 79 -1.24 -12.27 25.67
N GLU A 80 -0.72 -13.20 26.44
CA GLU A 80 -0.51 -13.03 27.89
C GLU A 80 0.42 -11.86 28.24
N THR A 81 1.31 -11.46 27.34
CA THR A 81 2.36 -10.46 27.59
C THR A 81 2.30 -9.24 26.68
N MET A 82 1.25 -9.10 25.86
CA MET A 82 1.16 -8.01 24.86
C MET A 82 0.28 -6.86 25.31
N CYS A 83 0.79 -5.65 25.11
CA CYS A 83 -0.04 -4.46 25.05
C CYS A 83 -0.82 -4.48 23.72
N GLU A 84 -2.16 -4.54 23.76
CA GLU A 84 -3.01 -4.53 22.57
C GLU A 84 -2.80 -3.24 21.76
N LYS A 85 -2.08 -3.34 20.66
CA LYS A 85 -1.95 -2.26 19.69
C LYS A 85 -2.85 -2.56 18.51
N ARG A 86 -3.85 -1.70 18.29
CA ARG A 86 -4.76 -1.82 17.15
C ARG A 86 -4.24 -1.03 15.96
N MET A 87 -4.16 -1.70 14.82
CA MET A 87 -4.02 -1.05 13.52
C MET A 87 -5.41 -0.89 12.94
N THR A 88 -5.79 0.32 12.60
CA THR A 88 -7.13 0.66 12.11
C THR A 88 -7.04 1.28 10.73
N TYR A 89 -7.93 0.85 9.83
CA TYR A 89 -8.00 1.31 8.45
C TYR A 89 -9.40 1.85 8.16
N ASP A 90 -9.48 3.05 7.60
CA ASP A 90 -10.69 3.61 7.00
C ASP A 90 -10.69 3.30 5.51
N VAL A 91 -11.77 2.66 5.04
CA VAL A 91 -11.90 2.30 3.62
C VAL A 91 -12.46 3.49 2.86
N VAL A 92 -11.61 4.09 2.03
CA VAL A 92 -12.01 5.21 1.18
C VAL A 92 -12.55 4.70 -0.15
N ARG A 93 -13.56 5.38 -0.66
CA ARG A 93 -14.12 5.06 -1.97
C ARG A 93 -13.18 5.59 -3.06
N ILE A 94 -12.73 4.70 -3.94
CA ILE A 94 -11.96 5.11 -5.11
C ILE A 94 -12.84 5.99 -5.99
N VAL A 95 -12.45 7.24 -6.19
CA VAL A 95 -12.89 8.06 -7.30
C VAL A 95 -11.96 7.73 -8.47
N LYS A 96 -12.43 7.68 -9.71
CA LYS A 96 -11.71 7.23 -10.93
C LYS A 96 -10.26 7.75 -11.10
N ALA A 97 -9.88 8.82 -10.40
CA ALA A 97 -8.55 9.43 -10.44
C ALA A 97 -7.55 8.89 -9.38
N HIS A 98 -7.98 7.97 -8.52
CA HIS A 98 -7.12 7.46 -7.46
C HIS A 98 -6.47 6.15 -7.88
N LYS A 99 -5.15 6.06 -7.74
CA LYS A 99 -4.37 4.84 -7.99
C LYS A 99 -3.74 4.35 -6.68
N PRO A 100 -3.86 3.07 -6.32
CA PRO A 100 -3.09 2.49 -5.24
C PRO A 100 -1.65 2.27 -5.71
N ILE A 101 -0.69 2.72 -4.91
CA ILE A 101 0.71 2.42 -5.09
C ILE A 101 1.15 1.54 -3.93
N LEU A 102 1.72 0.39 -4.25
CA LEU A 102 2.24 -0.57 -3.29
C LEU A 102 3.75 -0.36 -3.15
N TYR A 103 4.26 -0.46 -1.96
CA TYR A 103 5.69 -0.33 -1.71
C TYR A 103 6.16 -1.26 -0.59
N LEU A 104 7.41 -1.65 -0.65
CA LEU A 104 8.05 -2.44 0.39
C LEU A 104 8.50 -1.50 1.52
N ASN A 105 7.95 -1.68 2.72
CA ASN A 105 8.38 -0.90 3.89
C ASN A 105 9.68 -1.45 4.48
N ARG A 106 10.31 -0.70 5.40
CA ARG A 106 11.58 -1.08 6.03
C ARG A 106 11.54 -2.35 6.87
N LEU A 107 10.35 -2.82 7.21
CA LEU A 107 10.15 -4.07 7.95
C LEU A 107 9.94 -5.27 7.02
N GLY A 108 10.02 -5.08 5.70
CA GLY A 108 9.79 -6.13 4.70
C GLY A 108 8.31 -6.42 4.44
N GLY A 109 7.40 -5.60 4.96
CA GLY A 109 5.97 -5.69 4.65
C GLY A 109 5.61 -4.86 3.41
N ILE A 110 4.49 -5.20 2.77
CA ILE A 110 3.93 -4.41 1.68
C ILE A 110 2.87 -3.48 2.25
N ASP A 111 3.10 -2.18 2.04
CA ASP A 111 2.15 -1.11 2.36
C ASP A 111 1.58 -0.49 1.09
N CYS A 112 0.47 0.23 1.23
CA CYS A 112 -0.21 0.89 0.14
C CYS A 112 -0.42 2.36 0.46
N ILE A 113 -0.14 3.22 -0.51
CA ILE A 113 -0.53 4.63 -0.48
C ILE A 113 -1.48 4.91 -1.65
N ILE A 114 -2.51 5.70 -1.38
CA ILE A 114 -3.47 6.12 -2.39
C ILE A 114 -3.06 7.48 -2.92
N VAL A 115 -2.91 7.57 -4.22
CA VAL A 115 -2.54 8.82 -4.90
C VAL A 115 -3.57 9.17 -5.96
N SER A 116 -3.69 10.47 -6.23
CA SER A 116 -4.45 10.98 -7.38
C SER A 116 -3.49 11.34 -8.49
N GLU A 117 -3.78 10.89 -9.69
CA GLU A 117 -3.04 11.29 -10.89
C GLU A 117 -3.35 12.74 -11.24
N ILE A 118 -2.32 13.57 -11.41
CA ILE A 118 -2.42 14.97 -11.85
C ILE A 118 -2.23 15.04 -13.35
N SER A 119 -1.19 14.39 -13.85
CA SER A 119 -0.84 14.38 -15.27
C SER A 119 -0.19 13.06 -15.67
N ASN A 120 -0.32 12.73 -16.94
CA ASN A 120 0.35 11.62 -17.59
C ASN A 120 1.05 12.14 -18.83
N SER A 121 2.30 11.74 -19.03
CA SER A 121 3.09 12.09 -20.20
C SER A 121 3.92 10.90 -20.66
N ILE A 122 4.12 10.84 -21.97
CA ILE A 122 4.97 9.80 -22.59
C ILE A 122 6.23 10.50 -23.09
N LYS A 123 7.38 10.07 -22.60
CA LYS A 123 8.68 10.43 -23.19
C LYS A 123 9.08 9.33 -24.16
N THR A 124 9.51 9.73 -25.34
CA THR A 124 10.00 8.80 -26.36
C THR A 124 11.36 9.28 -26.84
N ASP A 125 12.33 8.36 -26.84
CA ASP A 125 13.60 8.58 -27.52
C ASP A 125 13.50 8.02 -28.93
N LYS A 126 13.84 8.87 -29.91
CA LYS A 126 13.78 8.53 -31.33
C LYS A 126 15.16 8.68 -31.95
N GLU A 127 15.66 7.62 -32.56
CA GLU A 127 16.81 7.69 -33.45
C GLU A 127 16.35 7.83 -34.89
N THR A 128 17.03 8.69 -35.63
CA THR A 128 16.74 8.88 -37.06
C THR A 128 17.73 8.06 -37.87
N TYR A 129 17.21 7.14 -38.66
CA TYR A 129 17.98 6.33 -39.58
C TYR A 129 17.71 6.76 -41.04
N GLN A 130 18.76 7.03 -41.79
CA GLN A 130 18.68 7.34 -43.19
C GLN A 130 19.52 6.34 -43.97
N ARG A 131 18.88 5.57 -44.81
CA ARG A 131 19.56 4.62 -45.71
C ARG A 131 19.60 5.22 -47.12
N ASP A 132 20.83 5.32 -47.70
CA ASP A 132 21.13 5.74 -49.06
C ASP A 132 19.95 6.37 -49.84
N ASN A 133 19.90 7.70 -49.90
CA ASN A 133 18.91 8.48 -50.68
C ASN A 133 17.42 8.23 -50.37
N SER A 134 17.09 7.55 -49.27
CA SER A 134 15.70 7.38 -48.82
C SER A 134 15.32 8.46 -47.78
N TYR A 135 14.01 8.63 -47.54
CA TYR A 135 13.51 9.50 -46.49
C TYR A 135 14.01 8.99 -45.12
N ALA A 136 14.39 9.93 -44.26
CA ALA A 136 14.77 9.64 -42.88
C ALA A 136 13.57 8.99 -42.15
N GLN A 137 13.79 7.82 -41.58
CA GLN A 137 12.81 7.12 -40.75
C GLN A 137 13.20 7.24 -39.30
N GLY A 138 12.27 7.68 -38.45
CA GLY A 138 12.46 7.69 -37.00
C GLY A 138 12.09 6.32 -36.44
N ILE A 139 13.00 5.73 -35.69
CA ILE A 139 12.76 4.51 -34.91
C ILE A 139 12.67 4.93 -33.44
N ILE A 140 11.61 4.52 -32.77
CA ILE A 140 11.50 4.69 -31.31
C ILE A 140 12.43 3.66 -30.69
N THR A 141 13.47 4.13 -30.01
CA THR A 141 14.46 3.28 -29.36
C THR A 141 14.09 3.00 -27.90
N ASP A 142 13.38 3.94 -27.27
CA ASP A 142 12.88 3.75 -25.92
C ASP A 142 11.64 4.61 -25.69
N TYR A 143 10.79 4.19 -24.75
CA TYR A 143 9.69 5.01 -24.29
C TYR A 143 9.52 4.83 -22.77
N SER A 144 9.16 5.90 -22.08
CA SER A 144 8.78 5.85 -20.68
C SER A 144 7.48 6.62 -20.45
N GLU A 145 6.62 6.07 -19.64
CA GLU A 145 5.40 6.72 -19.20
C GLU A 145 5.64 7.35 -17.83
N ILE A 146 5.36 8.64 -17.71
CA ILE A 146 5.61 9.41 -16.49
C ILE A 146 4.29 9.91 -15.96
N PHE A 147 4.00 9.54 -14.71
CA PHE A 147 2.83 9.99 -13.98
C PHE A 147 3.26 11.01 -12.91
N GLU A 148 2.60 12.15 -12.91
CA GLU A 148 2.65 13.07 -11.80
C GLU A 148 1.46 12.78 -10.89
N VAL A 149 1.74 12.53 -9.61
CA VAL A 149 0.72 12.11 -8.65
C VAL A 149 0.77 12.97 -7.39
N THR A 150 -0.35 13.09 -6.70
CA THR A 150 -0.46 13.75 -5.40
C THR A 150 -1.24 12.87 -4.43
N THR A 151 -0.87 12.92 -3.16
CA THR A 151 -1.68 12.36 -2.07
C THR A 151 -2.78 13.30 -1.60
N GLY A 152 -2.81 14.55 -2.11
CA GLY A 152 -3.66 15.59 -1.54
C GLY A 152 -3.27 15.94 -0.10
N TYR A 153 -4.25 16.36 0.69
CA TYR A 153 -4.04 16.63 2.11
C TYR A 153 -3.98 15.32 2.88
N ILE A 154 -2.84 15.05 3.51
CA ILE A 154 -2.63 13.86 4.33
C ILE A 154 -2.41 14.24 5.80
N THR A 155 -2.76 13.33 6.69
CA THR A 155 -2.49 13.50 8.11
C THR A 155 -1.00 13.38 8.41
N ARG A 156 -0.56 13.90 9.57
CA ARG A 156 0.84 13.80 9.99
C ARG A 156 1.34 12.35 10.03
N ASN A 157 0.50 11.40 10.42
CA ASN A 157 0.86 9.99 10.44
C ASN A 157 1.04 9.42 9.02
N MET A 158 0.15 9.80 8.09
CA MET A 158 0.29 9.44 6.68
C MET A 158 1.55 10.05 6.06
N ALA A 159 1.95 11.25 6.48
CA ALA A 159 3.21 11.86 6.03
C ALA A 159 4.44 11.06 6.45
N PHE A 160 4.42 10.37 7.61
CA PHE A 160 5.48 9.46 8.00
C PHE A 160 5.54 8.22 7.10
N LEU A 161 4.40 7.62 6.79
CA LEU A 161 4.32 6.47 5.85
C LEU A 161 4.76 6.87 4.45
N SER A 162 4.42 8.08 4.02
CA SER A 162 4.84 8.61 2.73
C SER A 162 6.36 8.77 2.61
N LYS A 163 7.08 8.97 3.72
CA LYS A 163 8.55 8.93 3.71
C LYS A 163 9.08 7.53 3.42
N GLU A 164 8.47 6.50 3.99
CA GLU A 164 8.86 5.11 3.70
C GLU A 164 8.60 4.74 2.24
N PHE A 165 7.48 5.21 1.67
CA PHE A 165 7.17 5.07 0.26
C PHE A 165 8.28 5.64 -0.64
N ILE A 166 8.73 6.88 -0.41
CA ILE A 166 9.79 7.51 -1.23
C ILE A 166 11.14 6.83 -1.07
N LEU A 167 11.42 6.29 0.11
CA LEU A 167 12.68 5.61 0.41
C LEU A 167 12.66 4.12 0.04
N SER A 168 11.55 3.61 -0.49
CA SER A 168 11.43 2.22 -0.88
C SER A 168 12.12 1.96 -2.22
N ASP A 169 12.96 0.93 -2.25
CA ASP A 169 13.61 0.44 -3.47
C ASP A 169 12.67 -0.40 -4.35
N SER A 170 11.49 -0.72 -3.86
CA SER A 170 10.52 -1.59 -4.54
C SER A 170 9.14 -0.99 -4.47
N VAL A 171 8.72 -0.35 -5.57
CA VAL A 171 7.45 0.34 -5.70
C VAL A 171 6.70 -0.21 -6.91
N TYR A 172 5.40 -0.43 -6.76
CA TYR A 172 4.56 -1.04 -7.77
C TYR A 172 3.23 -0.30 -7.89
N THR A 173 2.69 -0.24 -9.09
CA THR A 173 1.28 0.05 -9.32
C THR A 173 0.54 -1.22 -9.73
N SER A 174 -0.78 -1.21 -9.61
CA SER A 174 -1.61 -2.35 -10.04
C SER A 174 -2.47 -1.92 -11.22
N GLU A 175 -2.32 -2.61 -12.34
CA GLU A 175 -3.18 -2.47 -13.52
C GLU A 175 -3.68 -3.84 -13.96
N ASN A 176 -5.00 -3.97 -14.11
CA ASN A 176 -5.66 -5.22 -14.52
C ASN A 176 -5.20 -6.45 -13.70
N ASN A 177 -5.00 -6.28 -12.38
CA ASN A 177 -4.47 -7.29 -11.45
C ASN A 177 -3.01 -7.71 -11.72
N VAL A 178 -2.27 -6.95 -12.52
CA VAL A 178 -0.83 -7.15 -12.72
C VAL A 178 -0.08 -6.06 -11.94
N LEU A 179 0.94 -6.47 -11.19
CA LEU A 179 1.84 -5.55 -10.51
C LEU A 179 2.92 -5.08 -11.49
N LEU A 180 2.94 -3.79 -11.74
CA LEU A 180 3.91 -3.13 -12.61
C LEU A 180 4.91 -2.38 -11.73
N PRO A 181 6.22 -2.65 -11.84
CA PRO A 181 7.24 -1.90 -11.10
C PRO A 181 7.27 -0.46 -11.62
N ILE A 182 7.41 0.49 -10.70
CA ILE A 182 7.56 1.91 -11.04
C ILE A 182 8.76 2.50 -10.31
N ASN A 183 9.38 3.50 -10.93
CA ASN A 183 10.47 4.25 -10.34
C ASN A 183 9.98 5.62 -9.88
N ILE A 184 10.42 6.06 -8.72
CA ILE A 184 10.15 7.41 -8.21
C ILE A 184 11.31 8.30 -8.62
N GLU A 185 11.11 9.18 -9.60
CA GLU A 185 12.15 10.10 -10.07
C GLU A 185 12.34 11.29 -9.11
N LYS A 186 11.23 11.84 -8.59
CA LYS A 186 11.22 12.98 -7.67
C LYS A 186 10.03 12.90 -6.72
N GLY A 187 10.26 13.23 -5.46
CA GLY A 187 9.21 13.37 -4.47
C GLY A 187 9.38 14.64 -3.66
N THR A 188 8.33 15.43 -3.53
CA THR A 188 8.31 16.63 -2.66
C THR A 188 7.18 16.46 -1.64
N PHE A 189 7.51 16.60 -0.35
CA PHE A 189 6.53 16.65 0.71
C PHE A 189 6.49 18.02 1.34
N ASN A 190 5.33 18.64 1.34
CA ASN A 190 5.04 19.80 2.14
C ASN A 190 4.24 19.35 3.36
N ILE A 191 4.87 19.38 4.54
CA ILE A 191 4.21 19.14 5.82
C ILE A 191 3.85 20.51 6.39
N TYR A 192 2.56 20.81 6.44
CA TYR A 192 2.02 22.03 7.04
C TYR A 192 1.59 21.79 8.50
#